data_79b3ffb9f64ad3ca988688fff41c9a32
#
_entry.id   79b3ffb9f64ad3ca988688fff41c9a32
#
_cell.length_a   1.000
_cell.length_b   1.000
_cell.length_c   1.000
_cell.angle_alpha   90.00
_cell.angle_beta   90.00
_cell.angle_gamma   90.00
#
_symmetry.space_group_name_H-M   'P 1'
#
loop_
_entity.id
_entity.type
_entity.pdbx_description
1 polymer ?
#
loop_
_entity_poly.entity_id
_entity_poly.type
_entity_poly.pdbx_seq_one_letter_code
_entity_poly.pdbx_strand_id
1 'polypeptide(L)'
;LNWGKIRGSYGKSGQTFTSAYLAHGLMNIMDRNFFGKTGVTTDKPVSPYLTWEKTNQYDLGLDMDMFNYRLNMKLDYYYKYTSSLIYDIPIPGSLYTFGAQVENAMEISNEGLELELQADILRESAVSWRMKFNMARNWNRFEKSYSGKDVVDGDGTLLVAGRPLNGLYVWAHRGYYNSDAEVPRLYKIDGQEIYFNGVATDGISGAVGNYRLLDLDGDGNPDSYYAGSPLPLAHGGWVNELMWKNFDLNVLVNFTIGRKMINNRMGLGFSTQSENGHLTKLFDYRKLRPWDG
;
A
#
# COMPACT_ATOMS: atom_id res chain seq x y z
N LEU A 1 -8.10 40.97 0.68
CA LEU A 1 -7.12 40.41 -0.23
C LEU A 1 -6.15 41.52 -0.62
N ASN A 2 -4.85 41.31 -0.42
CA ASN A 2 -3.81 42.27 -0.80
C ASN A 2 -3.19 41.89 -2.16
N TRP A 3 -3.02 40.57 -2.34
CA TRP A 3 -2.48 40.03 -3.56
C TRP A 3 -2.97 38.59 -3.75
N GLY A 4 -3.13 38.18 -4.99
CA GLY A 4 -3.51 36.82 -5.35
C GLY A 4 -2.97 36.43 -6.71
N LYS A 5 -2.58 35.15 -6.83
CA LYS A 5 -2.07 34.55 -8.06
C LYS A 5 -2.62 33.16 -8.23
N ILE A 6 -3.15 32.87 -9.41
CA ILE A 6 -3.51 31.51 -9.84
C ILE A 6 -2.37 30.99 -10.71
N ARG A 7 -1.96 29.75 -10.47
CA ARG A 7 -0.95 29.03 -11.26
C ARG A 7 -1.59 27.80 -11.86
N GLY A 8 -1.24 27.49 -13.09
CA GLY A 8 -1.63 26.24 -13.74
C GLY A 8 -0.50 25.71 -14.56
N SER A 9 -0.27 24.41 -14.53
CA SER A 9 0.68 23.76 -15.39
C SER A 9 0.16 22.41 -15.90
N TYR A 10 0.64 22.03 -17.06
CA TYR A 10 0.47 20.72 -17.65
C TYR A 10 1.81 20.23 -18.15
N GLY A 11 2.15 19.00 -17.82
CA GLY A 11 3.37 18.36 -18.26
C GLY A 11 3.13 16.91 -18.67
N LYS A 12 3.94 16.45 -19.61
CA LYS A 12 4.00 15.04 -20.01
C LYS A 12 5.43 14.59 -19.89
N SER A 13 5.66 13.51 -19.16
CA SER A 13 6.97 12.90 -18.98
C SER A 13 6.94 11.42 -19.36
N GLY A 14 8.10 10.92 -19.75
CA GLY A 14 8.31 9.50 -20.01
C GLY A 14 9.42 8.98 -19.12
N GLN A 15 9.25 7.77 -18.61
CA GLN A 15 10.28 7.04 -17.89
C GLN A 15 10.74 5.86 -18.74
N THR A 16 12.05 5.74 -18.93
CA THR A 16 12.64 4.61 -19.65
C THR A 16 12.71 3.39 -18.72
N PHE A 17 13.05 2.25 -19.31
CA PHE A 17 13.27 1.01 -18.57
C PHE A 17 14.34 1.17 -17.49
N THR A 18 14.12 0.55 -16.35
CA THR A 18 15.09 0.49 -15.24
C THR A 18 16.29 -0.41 -15.55
N SER A 19 16.10 -1.41 -16.41
CA SER A 19 17.15 -2.29 -16.89
C SER A 19 17.55 -1.93 -18.31
N ALA A 20 18.84 -1.74 -18.57
CA ALA A 20 19.37 -1.38 -19.89
C ALA A 20 19.07 -2.44 -20.99
N TYR A 21 18.83 -3.68 -20.58
CA TYR A 21 18.59 -4.81 -21.49
C TYR A 21 17.15 -5.32 -21.45
N LEU A 22 16.24 -4.63 -20.78
CA LEU A 22 14.86 -5.07 -20.64
C LEU A 22 14.15 -5.27 -21.99
N ALA A 23 14.49 -4.44 -22.99
CA ALA A 23 13.95 -4.54 -24.34
C ALA A 23 14.61 -5.65 -25.19
N HIS A 24 15.65 -6.31 -24.67
CA HIS A 24 16.36 -7.38 -25.35
C HIS A 24 16.17 -8.66 -24.57
N GLY A 25 15.74 -9.73 -25.24
CA GLY A 25 15.64 -11.04 -24.59
C GLY A 25 17.02 -11.50 -24.13
N LEU A 26 17.20 -11.67 -22.83
CA LEU A 26 18.41 -12.24 -22.25
C LEU A 26 18.32 -13.76 -22.27
N MET A 27 19.46 -14.40 -22.42
CA MET A 27 19.57 -15.85 -22.34
C MET A 27 20.33 -16.25 -21.09
N ASN A 28 19.77 -17.18 -20.35
CA ASN A 28 20.41 -17.80 -19.19
C ASN A 28 21.08 -19.10 -19.57
N ILE A 29 22.29 -19.30 -19.06
CA ILE A 29 23.02 -20.56 -19.16
C ILE A 29 22.43 -21.49 -18.09
N MET A 30 21.97 -22.66 -18.52
CA MET A 30 21.43 -23.67 -17.59
C MET A 30 22.55 -24.44 -16.94
N ASP A 31 22.48 -24.69 -15.63
CA ASP A 31 23.41 -25.55 -14.91
C ASP A 31 23.25 -27.05 -15.26
N ARG A 32 22.27 -27.37 -16.10
CA ARG A 32 21.99 -28.74 -16.55
C ARG A 32 22.60 -28.99 -17.92
N ASN A 33 23.49 -29.96 -17.96
CA ASN A 33 24.10 -30.44 -19.20
C ASN A 33 23.24 -31.56 -19.82
N PHE A 34 22.92 -31.40 -21.10
CA PHE A 34 22.30 -32.45 -21.89
C PHE A 34 23.34 -33.04 -22.86
N PHE A 35 23.68 -34.32 -22.70
CA PHE A 35 24.74 -34.98 -23.45
C PHE A 35 26.10 -34.24 -23.45
N GLY A 36 26.51 -33.70 -22.30
CA GLY A 36 27.77 -32.97 -22.16
C GLY A 36 27.78 -31.57 -22.78
N LYS A 37 26.63 -31.06 -23.25
CA LYS A 37 26.49 -29.71 -23.80
C LYS A 37 25.67 -28.85 -22.82
N THR A 38 26.15 -27.65 -22.58
CA THR A 38 25.45 -26.66 -21.76
C THR A 38 24.18 -26.17 -22.45
N GLY A 39 23.06 -26.26 -21.77
CA GLY A 39 21.79 -25.74 -22.25
C GLY A 39 21.70 -24.21 -22.09
N VAL A 40 21.02 -23.57 -23.01
CA VAL A 40 20.69 -22.12 -22.93
C VAL A 40 19.19 -21.98 -23.01
N THR A 41 18.62 -21.14 -22.14
CA THR A 41 17.19 -20.81 -22.14
C THR A 41 17.01 -19.30 -22.15
N THR A 42 15.90 -18.82 -22.65
CA THR A 42 15.51 -17.42 -22.56
C THR A 42 15.14 -17.12 -21.09
N ASP A 43 15.59 -16.00 -20.56
CA ASP A 43 15.29 -15.59 -19.18
C ASP A 43 13.81 -15.21 -19.06
N LYS A 44 13.40 -14.17 -19.77
CA LYS A 44 11.99 -13.71 -19.85
C LYS A 44 11.69 -13.30 -21.28
N PRO A 45 10.51 -13.66 -21.83
CA PRO A 45 10.09 -13.09 -23.10
C PRO A 45 9.77 -11.61 -22.89
N VAL A 46 10.17 -10.78 -23.81
CA VAL A 46 9.89 -9.35 -23.81
C VAL A 46 8.93 -9.06 -24.95
N SER A 47 7.92 -8.24 -24.68
CA SER A 47 7.01 -7.77 -25.69
C SER A 47 7.75 -6.92 -26.74
N PRO A 48 7.63 -7.20 -28.04
CA PRO A 48 8.22 -6.36 -29.07
C PRO A 48 7.59 -4.96 -29.12
N TYR A 49 6.47 -4.77 -28.44
CA TYR A 49 5.72 -3.50 -28.36
C TYR A 49 6.03 -2.72 -27.08
N LEU A 50 7.03 -3.14 -26.30
CA LEU A 50 7.41 -2.49 -25.07
C LEU A 50 7.75 -1.01 -25.31
N THR A 51 7.07 -0.11 -24.63
CA THR A 51 7.27 1.34 -24.72
C THR A 51 7.59 1.93 -23.36
N TRP A 52 7.98 3.21 -23.36
CA TRP A 52 8.21 3.96 -22.14
C TRP A 52 6.92 4.13 -21.34
N GLU A 53 7.03 4.15 -20.04
CA GLU A 53 5.96 4.59 -19.15
C GLU A 53 5.67 6.07 -19.41
N LYS A 54 4.39 6.45 -19.40
CA LYS A 54 3.94 7.81 -19.74
C LYS A 54 3.17 8.40 -18.58
N THR A 55 3.63 9.54 -18.09
CA THR A 55 2.92 10.28 -17.04
C THR A 55 2.42 11.61 -17.59
N ASN A 56 1.13 11.85 -17.46
CA ASN A 56 0.51 13.15 -17.64
C ASN A 56 0.29 13.77 -16.26
N GLN A 57 0.72 15.01 -16.09
CA GLN A 57 0.60 15.75 -14.84
C GLN A 57 -0.12 17.08 -15.08
N TYR A 58 -1.06 17.37 -14.21
CA TYR A 58 -1.79 18.63 -14.14
C TYR A 58 -1.60 19.21 -12.74
N ASP A 59 -1.24 20.49 -12.67
CA ASP A 59 -1.09 21.20 -11.41
C ASP A 59 -1.90 22.49 -11.45
N LEU A 60 -2.59 22.78 -10.36
CA LEU A 60 -3.33 24.02 -10.14
C LEU A 60 -2.95 24.57 -8.78
N GLY A 61 -2.47 25.81 -8.75
CA GLY A 61 -2.04 26.48 -7.52
C GLY A 61 -2.73 27.82 -7.33
N LEU A 62 -2.93 28.17 -6.07
CA LEU A 62 -3.48 29.44 -5.62
C LEU A 62 -2.59 30.01 -4.52
N ASP A 63 -2.02 31.19 -4.78
CA ASP A 63 -1.24 31.92 -3.78
C ASP A 63 -2.03 33.19 -3.40
N MET A 64 -2.14 33.46 -2.11
CA MET A 64 -2.87 34.64 -1.61
C MET A 64 -2.16 35.29 -0.43
N ASP A 65 -2.11 36.63 -0.46
CA ASP A 65 -1.74 37.46 0.66
C ASP A 65 -2.96 38.25 1.14
N MET A 66 -3.25 38.15 2.42
CA MET A 66 -4.45 38.72 3.03
C MET A 66 -4.11 39.50 4.30
N PHE A 67 -5.05 40.36 4.72
CA PHE A 67 -4.99 41.11 5.99
C PHE A 67 -3.70 41.92 6.16
N ASN A 68 -3.37 42.77 5.17
CA ASN A 68 -2.14 43.55 5.15
C ASN A 68 -0.86 42.69 5.24
N TYR A 69 -0.84 41.58 4.44
CA TYR A 69 0.26 40.61 4.39
C TYR A 69 0.50 39.88 5.72
N ARG A 70 -0.52 39.84 6.59
CA ARG A 70 -0.43 39.06 7.83
C ARG A 70 -0.70 37.58 7.63
N LEU A 71 -1.45 37.23 6.61
CA LEU A 71 -1.74 35.84 6.25
C LEU A 71 -1.30 35.60 4.81
N ASN A 72 -0.35 34.70 4.65
CA ASN A 72 0.04 34.11 3.37
C ASN A 72 -0.52 32.70 3.29
N MET A 73 -1.17 32.38 2.19
CA MET A 73 -1.74 31.06 1.92
C MET A 73 -1.28 30.59 0.55
N LYS A 74 -0.86 29.33 0.49
CA LYS A 74 -0.66 28.58 -0.75
C LYS A 74 -1.49 27.33 -0.72
N LEU A 75 -2.23 27.09 -1.79
CA LEU A 75 -3.03 25.90 -1.99
C LEU A 75 -2.67 25.32 -3.34
N ASP A 76 -2.22 24.08 -3.37
CA ASP A 76 -1.84 23.39 -4.57
C ASP A 76 -2.63 22.07 -4.69
N TYR A 77 -3.16 21.83 -5.87
CA TYR A 77 -3.77 20.57 -6.28
C TYR A 77 -3.00 20.00 -7.44
N TYR A 78 -2.68 18.72 -7.40
CA TYR A 78 -2.07 18.01 -8.52
C TYR A 78 -2.81 16.73 -8.85
N TYR A 79 -2.76 16.35 -10.13
CA TYR A 79 -3.22 15.09 -10.63
C TYR A 79 -2.19 14.51 -11.59
N LYS A 80 -1.71 13.29 -11.31
CA LYS A 80 -0.76 12.53 -12.12
C LYS A 80 -1.39 11.23 -12.54
N TYR A 81 -1.40 10.99 -13.83
CA TYR A 81 -1.86 9.73 -14.41
C TYR A 81 -0.72 9.08 -15.16
N THR A 82 -0.30 7.89 -14.72
CA THR A 82 0.76 7.11 -15.34
C THR A 82 0.12 5.90 -16.04
N SER A 83 0.34 5.85 -17.33
CA SER A 83 -0.10 4.76 -18.20
C SER A 83 1.10 3.99 -18.74
N SER A 84 0.83 2.82 -19.27
CA SER A 84 1.85 1.96 -19.86
C SER A 84 2.94 1.55 -18.85
N LEU A 85 2.58 1.40 -17.57
CA LEU A 85 3.49 0.87 -16.55
C LEU A 85 3.98 -0.52 -16.96
N ILE A 86 5.26 -0.72 -16.82
CA ILE A 86 5.92 -1.98 -17.14
C ILE A 86 5.68 -2.95 -15.98
N TYR A 87 5.18 -4.13 -16.32
CA TYR A 87 4.84 -5.15 -15.34
C TYR A 87 5.13 -6.55 -15.87
N ASP A 88 5.52 -7.45 -14.96
CA ASP A 88 5.73 -8.87 -15.23
C ASP A 88 4.37 -9.60 -15.22
N ILE A 89 3.75 -9.77 -16.39
CA ILE A 89 2.49 -10.52 -16.50
C ILE A 89 2.75 -12.00 -16.32
N PRO A 90 2.13 -12.67 -15.33
CA PRO A 90 2.29 -14.10 -15.14
C PRO A 90 1.76 -14.88 -16.34
N ILE A 91 2.56 -15.81 -16.83
CA ILE A 91 2.22 -16.72 -17.94
C ILE A 91 2.10 -18.13 -17.38
N PRO A 92 1.05 -18.90 -17.78
CA PRO A 92 0.91 -20.27 -17.35
C PRO A 92 2.15 -21.12 -17.72
N GLY A 93 2.84 -21.64 -16.71
CA GLY A 93 4.06 -22.44 -16.90
C GLY A 93 3.86 -23.76 -17.68
N SER A 94 2.60 -24.17 -17.88
CA SER A 94 2.25 -25.31 -18.73
C SER A 94 2.42 -25.03 -20.24
N LEU A 95 2.42 -23.74 -20.62
CA LEU A 95 2.52 -23.34 -22.04
C LEU A 95 3.94 -22.85 -22.39
N TYR A 96 4.67 -22.36 -21.42
CA TYR A 96 5.97 -21.72 -21.61
C TYR A 96 6.97 -22.11 -20.51
N THR A 97 8.25 -22.09 -20.83
CA THR A 97 9.33 -22.35 -19.87
C THR A 97 9.56 -21.21 -18.88
N PHE A 98 8.92 -20.06 -19.09
CA PHE A 98 9.07 -18.85 -18.29
C PHE A 98 7.78 -18.55 -17.52
N GLY A 99 7.93 -18.04 -16.28
CA GLY A 99 6.78 -17.76 -15.42
C GLY A 99 6.11 -16.42 -15.69
N ALA A 100 6.74 -15.50 -16.44
CA ALA A 100 6.20 -14.15 -16.68
C ALA A 100 6.73 -13.56 -17.99
N GLN A 101 5.97 -12.59 -18.53
CA GLN A 101 6.33 -11.78 -19.70
C GLN A 101 6.27 -10.29 -19.31
N VAL A 102 7.28 -9.53 -19.74
CA VAL A 102 7.35 -8.08 -19.51
C VAL A 102 6.52 -7.33 -20.53
N GLU A 103 5.53 -6.55 -20.07
CA GLU A 103 4.67 -5.73 -20.94
C GLU A 103 4.28 -4.40 -20.29
N ASN A 104 3.79 -3.46 -21.11
CA ASN A 104 3.14 -2.25 -20.63
C ASN A 104 1.68 -2.57 -20.28
N ALA A 105 1.40 -2.84 -19.02
CA ALA A 105 0.22 -3.58 -18.64
C ALA A 105 -0.68 -2.92 -17.59
N MET A 106 -0.19 -1.88 -16.91
CA MET A 106 -0.90 -1.29 -15.78
C MET A 106 -1.03 0.23 -15.89
N GLU A 107 -1.98 0.76 -15.14
CA GLU A 107 -2.23 2.19 -15.04
C GLU A 107 -2.46 2.59 -13.59
N ILE A 108 -1.90 3.72 -13.17
CA ILE A 108 -2.05 4.27 -11.82
C ILE A 108 -2.33 5.77 -11.87
N SER A 109 -3.04 6.27 -10.87
CA SER A 109 -3.17 7.70 -10.64
C SER A 109 -2.70 8.11 -9.26
N ASN A 110 -2.23 9.33 -9.16
CA ASN A 110 -1.92 10.00 -7.91
C ASN A 110 -2.49 11.41 -8.00
N GLU A 111 -3.29 11.78 -7.03
CA GLU A 111 -3.80 13.13 -6.87
C GLU A 111 -3.51 13.62 -5.47
N GLY A 112 -3.33 14.91 -5.29
CA GLY A 112 -3.05 15.45 -3.97
C GLY A 112 -3.47 16.89 -3.81
N LEU A 113 -3.67 17.24 -2.55
CA LEU A 113 -3.96 18.59 -2.10
C LEU A 113 -2.92 19.00 -1.05
N GLU A 114 -2.29 20.14 -1.25
CA GLU A 114 -1.28 20.69 -0.36
C GLU A 114 -1.68 22.08 0.07
N LEU A 115 -1.61 22.36 1.36
CA LEU A 115 -1.93 23.64 1.98
C LEU A 115 -0.74 24.12 2.79
N GLU A 116 -0.28 25.34 2.52
CA GLU A 116 0.65 26.07 3.37
C GLU A 116 -0.01 27.35 3.86
N LEU A 117 0.09 27.62 5.14
CA LEU A 117 -0.35 28.86 5.77
C LEU A 117 0.79 29.44 6.60
N GLN A 118 1.02 30.73 6.44
CA GLN A 118 1.88 31.50 7.33
C GLN A 118 1.10 32.71 7.81
N ALA A 119 1.03 32.87 9.13
CA ALA A 119 0.29 33.96 9.75
C ALA A 119 1.12 34.68 10.80
N ASP A 120 1.16 36.01 10.70
CA ASP A 120 1.64 36.89 11.77
C ASP A 120 0.43 37.22 12.66
N ILE A 121 0.23 36.42 13.72
CA ILE A 121 -0.93 36.50 14.63
C ILE A 121 -0.83 37.79 15.45
N LEU A 122 0.34 38.00 16.08
CA LEU A 122 0.67 39.22 16.80
C LEU A 122 1.87 39.87 16.12
N ARG A 123 1.65 41.07 15.63
CA ARG A 123 2.66 41.92 14.99
C ARG A 123 2.56 43.30 15.64
N GLU A 124 3.69 43.93 15.85
CA GLU A 124 3.74 45.27 16.45
C GLU A 124 3.22 45.34 17.90
N SER A 125 3.37 44.27 18.66
CA SER A 125 3.04 44.19 20.09
C SER A 125 4.26 43.82 20.93
N ALA A 126 4.13 43.89 22.25
CA ALA A 126 5.19 43.45 23.16
C ALA A 126 5.57 41.97 23.00
N VAL A 127 4.66 41.20 22.41
CA VAL A 127 4.83 39.80 22.03
C VAL A 127 4.67 39.71 20.52
N SER A 128 5.62 39.13 19.81
CA SER A 128 5.47 38.73 18.43
C SER A 128 5.11 37.24 18.36
N TRP A 129 4.07 36.93 17.59
CA TRP A 129 3.68 35.53 17.37
C TRP A 129 3.44 35.28 15.89
N ARG A 130 4.29 34.37 15.34
CA ARG A 130 4.17 33.86 13.98
C ARG A 130 3.81 32.39 14.00
N MET A 131 2.90 31.99 13.15
CA MET A 131 2.48 30.62 12.96
C MET A 131 2.75 30.21 11.52
N LYS A 132 3.29 28.99 11.35
CA LYS A 132 3.38 28.32 10.04
C LYS A 132 2.68 26.97 10.15
N PHE A 133 1.81 26.66 9.21
CA PHE A 133 1.09 25.41 9.13
C PHE A 133 1.21 24.85 7.72
N ASN A 134 1.51 23.57 7.60
CA ASN A 134 1.41 22.87 6.34
C ASN A 134 0.63 21.57 6.52
N MET A 135 -0.10 21.18 5.49
CA MET A 135 -0.84 19.94 5.45
C MET A 135 -0.87 19.43 4.01
N ALA A 136 -0.63 18.14 3.85
CA ALA A 136 -0.77 17.47 2.57
C ALA A 136 -1.62 16.22 2.70
N ARG A 137 -2.36 15.94 1.65
CA ARG A 137 -3.09 14.70 1.45
C ARG A 137 -2.84 14.18 0.05
N ASN A 138 -2.45 12.92 -0.05
CA ASN A 138 -2.27 12.24 -1.32
C ASN A 138 -3.24 11.05 -1.44
N TRP A 139 -3.86 10.89 -2.60
CA TRP A 139 -4.64 9.73 -2.99
C TRP A 139 -3.89 9.02 -4.10
N ASN A 140 -3.57 7.77 -3.87
CA ASN A 140 -3.01 6.88 -4.86
C ASN A 140 -4.07 5.86 -5.26
N ARG A 141 -4.19 5.55 -6.56
CA ARG A 141 -5.13 4.56 -7.07
C ARG A 141 -4.47 3.69 -8.13
N PHE A 142 -4.73 2.42 -8.01
CA PHE A 142 -4.54 1.46 -9.07
C PHE A 142 -5.75 1.56 -10.01
N GLU A 143 -5.54 1.99 -11.25
CA GLU A 143 -6.64 2.28 -12.18
C GLU A 143 -7.00 1.08 -13.03
N LYS A 144 -5.98 0.36 -13.53
CA LYS A 144 -6.20 -0.73 -14.45
C LYS A 144 -5.09 -1.76 -14.41
N SER A 145 -5.49 -3.03 -14.46
CA SER A 145 -4.61 -4.18 -14.64
C SER A 145 -4.61 -4.66 -16.10
N TYR A 146 -3.61 -5.47 -16.45
CA TYR A 146 -3.51 -6.16 -17.74
C TYR A 146 -4.72 -7.05 -18.03
N SER A 147 -5.32 -7.64 -17.01
CA SER A 147 -6.47 -8.56 -17.13
C SER A 147 -7.83 -7.87 -17.05
N GLY A 148 -7.85 -6.59 -16.63
CA GLY A 148 -9.08 -5.88 -16.26
C GLY A 148 -9.71 -6.37 -14.96
N LYS A 149 -9.04 -7.26 -14.23
CA LYS A 149 -9.45 -7.83 -12.93
C LYS A 149 -8.43 -7.46 -11.87
N ASP A 150 -8.77 -7.72 -10.62
CA ASP A 150 -7.83 -7.63 -9.52
C ASP A 150 -6.67 -8.62 -9.72
N VAL A 151 -5.48 -8.21 -9.29
CA VAL A 151 -4.24 -8.96 -9.52
C VAL A 151 -3.51 -9.15 -8.20
N VAL A 152 -2.97 -10.32 -7.99
CA VAL A 152 -2.00 -10.57 -6.90
C VAL A 152 -0.61 -10.37 -7.49
N ASP A 153 0.13 -9.39 -6.96
CA ASP A 153 1.50 -9.09 -7.36
C ASP A 153 2.47 -10.19 -6.90
N GLY A 154 3.68 -10.18 -7.45
CA GLY A 154 4.71 -11.19 -7.18
C GLY A 154 5.13 -11.30 -5.71
N ASP A 155 4.94 -10.25 -4.92
CA ASP A 155 5.15 -10.24 -3.47
C ASP A 155 3.92 -10.67 -2.65
N GLY A 156 2.81 -11.03 -3.31
CA GLY A 156 1.55 -11.40 -2.68
C GLY A 156 0.62 -10.23 -2.36
N THR A 157 0.96 -9.01 -2.77
CA THR A 157 0.10 -7.84 -2.58
C THR A 157 -1.09 -7.89 -3.54
N LEU A 158 -2.30 -7.75 -3.02
CA LEU A 158 -3.51 -7.67 -3.82
C LEU A 158 -3.69 -6.25 -4.38
N LEU A 159 -3.72 -6.13 -5.70
CA LEU A 159 -3.97 -4.90 -6.45
C LEU A 159 -5.41 -4.87 -6.93
N VAL A 160 -6.20 -3.98 -6.33
CA VAL A 160 -7.65 -3.83 -6.62
C VAL A 160 -7.89 -2.50 -7.33
N ALA A 161 -8.58 -2.53 -8.46
CA ALA A 161 -8.91 -1.32 -9.20
C ALA A 161 -9.70 -0.32 -8.33
N GLY A 162 -9.32 0.95 -8.38
CA GLY A 162 -9.87 2.03 -7.55
C GLY A 162 -9.34 2.09 -6.11
N ARG A 163 -8.45 1.19 -5.70
CA ARG A 163 -7.82 1.17 -4.39
C ARG A 163 -6.35 1.60 -4.46
N PRO A 164 -5.76 2.03 -3.33
CA PRO A 164 -4.34 2.32 -3.27
C PRO A 164 -3.49 1.09 -3.60
N LEU A 165 -2.36 1.30 -4.29
CA LEU A 165 -1.39 0.24 -4.63
C LEU A 165 -0.94 -0.56 -3.40
N ASN A 166 -0.75 0.12 -2.27
CA ASN A 166 -0.33 -0.49 -1.01
C ASN A 166 -1.54 -0.71 -0.08
N GLY A 167 -2.66 -1.17 -0.62
CA GLY A 167 -3.83 -1.52 0.16
C GLY A 167 -3.53 -2.65 1.13
N LEU A 168 -3.97 -2.50 2.38
CA LEU A 168 -3.85 -3.55 3.38
C LEU A 168 -5.13 -4.38 3.37
N TYR A 169 -4.98 -5.66 3.10
CA TYR A 169 -6.07 -6.63 3.11
C TYR A 169 -5.85 -7.59 4.26
N VAL A 170 -6.92 -7.89 4.97
CA VAL A 170 -6.92 -8.83 6.09
C VAL A 170 -8.08 -9.80 5.95
N TRP A 171 -7.91 -11.01 6.42
CA TRP A 171 -8.97 -12.01 6.38
C TRP A 171 -10.20 -11.55 7.16
N ALA A 172 -11.36 -11.67 6.54
CA ALA A 172 -12.62 -11.44 7.20
C ALA A 172 -12.86 -12.55 8.23
N HIS A 173 -13.06 -12.20 9.49
CA HIS A 173 -13.29 -13.18 10.52
C HIS A 173 -14.34 -12.69 11.54
N ARG A 174 -15.03 -13.65 12.18
CA ARG A 174 -16.03 -13.39 13.21
C ARG A 174 -15.68 -14.15 14.51
N GLY A 175 -14.57 -13.73 15.13
CA GLY A 175 -14.09 -14.40 16.33
C GLY A 175 -13.45 -15.76 16.05
N TYR A 176 -13.63 -16.68 16.95
CA TYR A 176 -12.99 -18.00 16.96
C TYR A 176 -14.02 -19.10 17.08
N TYR A 177 -13.67 -20.33 16.71
CA TYR A 177 -14.46 -21.50 17.02
C TYR A 177 -14.27 -21.84 18.49
N ASN A 178 -15.35 -21.88 19.28
CA ASN A 178 -15.28 -22.14 20.71
C ASN A 178 -15.56 -23.63 21.04
N SER A 179 -16.12 -24.37 20.10
CA SER A 179 -16.38 -25.80 20.25
C SER A 179 -16.22 -26.52 18.92
N ASP A 180 -15.94 -27.81 18.97
CA ASP A 180 -15.80 -28.66 17.79
C ASP A 180 -17.09 -28.70 16.95
N ALA A 181 -18.24 -28.53 17.59
CA ALA A 181 -19.54 -28.48 16.91
C ALA A 181 -19.71 -27.22 16.02
N GLU A 182 -18.96 -26.15 16.29
CA GLU A 182 -19.02 -24.93 15.50
C GLU A 182 -18.11 -24.99 14.25
N VAL A 183 -17.15 -25.92 14.22
CA VAL A 183 -16.21 -26.09 13.12
C VAL A 183 -16.93 -26.74 11.94
N PRO A 184 -17.03 -26.06 10.74
CA PRO A 184 -17.66 -26.65 9.58
C PRO A 184 -16.93 -27.93 9.14
N ARG A 185 -17.68 -28.99 8.91
CA ARG A 185 -17.16 -30.27 8.44
C ARG A 185 -17.43 -30.40 6.95
N LEU A 186 -16.39 -30.45 6.16
CA LEU A 186 -16.45 -30.69 4.73
C LEU A 186 -15.81 -32.06 4.43
N TYR A 187 -16.26 -32.68 3.36
CA TYR A 187 -15.77 -34.00 2.97
C TYR A 187 -15.31 -33.96 1.52
N LYS A 188 -14.16 -34.56 1.24
CA LYS A 188 -13.73 -34.83 -0.14
C LYS A 188 -14.65 -35.92 -0.74
N ILE A 189 -14.57 -36.08 -2.07
CA ILE A 189 -15.32 -37.12 -2.81
C ILE A 189 -15.00 -38.53 -2.29
N ASP A 190 -13.78 -38.73 -1.80
CA ASP A 190 -13.33 -40.00 -1.22
C ASP A 190 -13.79 -40.21 0.24
N GLY A 191 -14.58 -39.29 0.79
CA GLY A 191 -15.08 -39.34 2.17
C GLY A 191 -14.11 -38.81 3.22
N GLN A 192 -12.93 -38.34 2.83
CA GLN A 192 -11.98 -37.74 3.78
C GLN A 192 -12.52 -36.40 4.27
N GLU A 193 -12.54 -36.21 5.58
CA GLU A 193 -12.94 -34.95 6.21
C GLU A 193 -11.91 -33.87 5.94
N ILE A 194 -12.38 -32.70 5.54
CA ILE A 194 -11.58 -31.48 5.36
C ILE A 194 -12.24 -30.34 6.14
N TYR A 195 -11.43 -29.42 6.64
CA TYR A 195 -11.92 -28.27 7.37
C TYR A 195 -11.98 -27.06 6.48
N PHE A 196 -13.03 -26.24 6.61
CA PHE A 196 -13.32 -25.08 5.78
C PHE A 196 -12.21 -24.03 5.75
N ASN A 197 -11.36 -23.93 6.72
CA ASN A 197 -10.37 -22.84 6.81
C ASN A 197 -9.21 -22.92 5.83
N GLY A 198 -9.29 -23.72 4.76
CA GLY A 198 -8.23 -23.81 3.76
C GLY A 198 -6.86 -24.24 4.32
N VAL A 199 -6.80 -24.43 5.61
CA VAL A 199 -5.60 -24.95 6.28
C VAL A 199 -5.51 -26.41 5.95
N ALA A 200 -4.41 -26.73 5.31
CA ALA A 200 -4.08 -28.04 4.82
C ALA A 200 -4.49 -29.14 5.78
N THR A 201 -4.98 -30.17 5.17
CA THR A 201 -5.50 -31.39 5.75
C THR A 201 -4.44 -32.26 6.43
N ASP A 202 -3.30 -31.75 6.75
CA ASP A 202 -2.17 -32.46 7.35
C ASP A 202 -2.13 -32.42 8.89
N GLY A 203 -3.30 -32.50 9.50
CA GLY A 203 -3.42 -32.76 10.93
C GLY A 203 -3.47 -31.56 11.86
N ILE A 204 -3.42 -30.35 11.31
CA ILE A 204 -3.81 -29.16 12.05
C ILE A 204 -5.29 -28.99 11.80
N SER A 205 -6.08 -29.67 12.58
CA SER A 205 -7.52 -29.52 12.62
C SER A 205 -7.87 -28.04 12.58
N GLY A 206 -8.89 -27.69 11.82
CA GLY A 206 -9.64 -26.45 11.97
C GLY A 206 -10.20 -26.45 13.38
N ALA A 207 -9.31 -26.35 14.31
CA ALA A 207 -9.59 -26.70 15.66
C ALA A 207 -10.31 -25.54 16.32
N VAL A 208 -11.02 -25.87 17.31
CA VAL A 208 -11.40 -25.00 18.41
C VAL A 208 -10.22 -24.07 18.73
N GLY A 209 -10.46 -22.76 18.76
CA GLY A 209 -9.43 -21.74 18.93
C GLY A 209 -8.91 -21.08 17.64
N ASN A 210 -9.20 -21.62 16.47
CA ASN A 210 -8.86 -20.98 15.19
C ASN A 210 -9.86 -19.87 14.83
N TYR A 211 -9.41 -18.91 14.02
CA TYR A 211 -10.27 -17.85 13.49
C TYR A 211 -11.41 -18.44 12.65
N ARG A 212 -12.62 -17.99 12.95
CA ARG A 212 -13.79 -18.25 12.12
C ARG A 212 -13.77 -17.30 10.92
N LEU A 213 -13.14 -17.74 9.86
CA LEU A 213 -13.06 -16.97 8.61
C LEU A 213 -14.43 -16.89 7.94
N LEU A 214 -14.68 -15.79 7.26
CA LEU A 214 -15.94 -15.52 6.57
C LEU A 214 -15.74 -15.61 5.06
N ASP A 215 -16.70 -16.24 4.43
CA ASP A 215 -16.97 -16.19 3.02
C ASP A 215 -18.03 -15.09 2.81
N LEU A 216 -17.65 -13.99 2.18
CA LEU A 216 -18.49 -12.80 2.00
C LEU A 216 -19.25 -12.82 0.68
N ASP A 217 -18.73 -13.53 -0.33
CA ASP A 217 -19.32 -13.61 -1.66
C ASP A 217 -20.02 -14.95 -1.97
N GLY A 218 -19.86 -15.96 -1.13
CA GLY A 218 -20.52 -17.24 -1.22
C GLY A 218 -19.86 -18.23 -2.18
N ASP A 219 -18.58 -18.04 -2.51
CA ASP A 219 -17.82 -18.92 -3.42
C ASP A 219 -17.24 -20.16 -2.74
N GLY A 220 -17.37 -20.27 -1.42
CA GLY A 220 -16.87 -21.37 -0.59
C GLY A 220 -15.45 -21.16 -0.08
N ASN A 221 -14.82 -20.05 -0.36
CA ASN A 221 -13.49 -19.71 0.11
C ASN A 221 -13.55 -18.56 1.12
N PRO A 222 -12.57 -18.48 2.04
CA PRO A 222 -12.47 -17.34 2.93
C PRO A 222 -12.08 -16.07 2.18
N ASP A 223 -12.71 -14.96 2.55
CA ASP A 223 -12.46 -13.65 1.95
C ASP A 223 -11.56 -12.75 2.78
N SER A 224 -10.91 -11.85 2.09
CA SER A 224 -10.22 -10.73 2.70
C SER A 224 -10.96 -9.42 2.41
N TYR A 225 -10.90 -8.47 3.33
CA TYR A 225 -11.43 -7.14 3.11
C TYR A 225 -10.35 -6.06 3.23
N TYR A 226 -10.60 -4.94 2.58
CA TYR A 226 -9.73 -3.79 2.64
C TYR A 226 -9.75 -3.14 4.02
N ALA A 227 -8.65 -3.24 4.76
CA ALA A 227 -8.51 -2.70 6.12
C ALA A 227 -8.00 -1.28 6.16
N GLY A 228 -7.47 -0.76 5.05
CA GLY A 228 -6.93 0.57 4.94
C GLY A 228 -5.63 0.63 4.13
N SER A 229 -4.90 1.72 4.26
CA SER A 229 -3.64 1.96 3.55
C SER A 229 -2.55 2.48 4.47
N PRO A 230 -1.28 2.20 4.20
CA PRO A 230 -0.15 2.86 4.85
C PRO A 230 -0.02 4.34 4.44
N LEU A 231 -0.71 4.79 3.40
CA LEU A 231 -0.79 6.20 3.07
C LEU A 231 -1.68 6.92 4.08
N PRO A 232 -1.20 8.01 4.70
CA PRO A 232 -2.00 8.76 5.65
C PRO A 232 -3.16 9.51 4.97
N LEU A 233 -4.24 9.72 5.70
CA LEU A 233 -5.32 10.61 5.26
C LEU A 233 -4.85 12.06 5.17
N ALA A 234 -3.95 12.47 6.07
CA ALA A 234 -3.27 13.75 6.03
C ALA A 234 -1.99 13.68 6.85
N HIS A 235 -0.99 14.47 6.46
CA HIS A 235 0.23 14.68 7.23
C HIS A 235 0.65 16.13 7.10
N GLY A 236 1.40 16.60 8.08
CA GLY A 236 1.85 17.98 8.05
C GLY A 236 2.60 18.40 9.30
N GLY A 237 2.80 19.70 9.40
CA GLY A 237 3.50 20.32 10.51
C GLY A 237 2.87 21.65 10.92
N TRP A 238 3.09 21.98 12.16
CA TRP A 238 2.66 23.23 12.74
C TRP A 238 3.81 23.82 13.56
N VAL A 239 4.28 25.01 13.18
CA VAL A 239 5.35 25.74 13.86
C VAL A 239 4.75 27.00 14.48
N ASN A 240 5.06 27.23 15.75
CA ASN A 240 4.78 28.45 16.45
C ASN A 240 6.08 29.11 16.88
N GLU A 241 6.29 30.33 16.48
CA GLU A 241 7.42 31.19 16.82
C GLU A 241 6.90 32.33 17.69
N LEU A 242 7.25 32.35 18.95
CA LEU A 242 6.89 33.40 19.91
C LEU A 242 8.15 34.12 20.38
N MET A 243 8.12 35.44 20.29
CA MET A 243 9.21 36.27 20.79
C MET A 243 8.63 37.26 21.81
N TRP A 244 9.22 37.31 22.99
CA TRP A 244 8.86 38.24 24.04
C TRP A 244 10.10 38.76 24.74
N LYS A 245 10.39 40.06 24.55
CA LYS A 245 11.64 40.68 25.05
C LYS A 245 12.88 39.92 24.58
N ASN A 246 13.60 39.28 25.50
CA ASN A 246 14.80 38.49 25.20
C ASN A 246 14.53 36.98 25.17
N PHE A 247 13.27 36.58 25.17
CA PHE A 247 12.88 35.16 25.11
C PHE A 247 12.32 34.81 23.76
N ASP A 248 12.86 33.73 23.18
CA ASP A 248 12.38 33.12 21.95
C ASP A 248 11.89 31.71 22.26
N LEU A 249 10.63 31.41 21.90
CA LEU A 249 10.08 30.07 22.01
C LEU A 249 9.64 29.59 20.62
N ASN A 250 10.19 28.47 20.21
CA ASN A 250 9.83 27.79 18.97
C ASN A 250 9.27 26.38 19.26
N VAL A 251 8.02 26.15 18.84
CA VAL A 251 7.34 24.88 19.05
C VAL A 251 6.98 24.30 17.69
N LEU A 252 7.55 23.13 17.38
CA LEU A 252 7.25 22.36 16.17
C LEU A 252 6.44 21.13 16.56
N VAL A 253 5.28 20.96 15.89
CA VAL A 253 4.43 19.76 16.00
C VAL A 253 4.31 19.15 14.62
N ASN A 254 4.69 17.89 14.48
CA ASN A 254 4.44 17.09 13.28
C ASN A 254 3.29 16.11 13.54
N PHE A 255 2.45 15.92 12.55
CA PHE A 255 1.32 15.01 12.66
C PHE A 255 1.15 14.14 11.41
N THR A 256 0.64 12.94 11.63
CA THR A 256 0.24 12.00 10.59
C THR A 256 -1.07 11.34 11.03
N ILE A 257 -2.13 11.48 10.23
CA ILE A 257 -3.48 11.06 10.60
C ILE A 257 -3.94 9.93 9.68
N GLY A 258 -4.60 8.92 10.26
CA GLY A 258 -5.34 7.89 9.51
C GLY A 258 -4.46 6.85 8.81
N ARG A 259 -3.17 6.83 9.06
CA ARG A 259 -2.26 5.78 8.55
C ARG A 259 -2.57 4.44 9.19
N LYS A 260 -2.61 3.39 8.39
CA LYS A 260 -2.72 2.00 8.84
C LYS A 260 -1.40 1.28 8.61
N MET A 261 -1.08 0.32 9.47
CA MET A 261 0.09 -0.53 9.30
C MET A 261 -0.15 -1.91 9.89
N ILE A 262 0.45 -2.92 9.28
CA ILE A 262 0.49 -4.27 9.83
C ILE A 262 1.65 -4.35 10.82
N ASN A 263 1.38 -4.78 12.04
CA ASN A 263 2.41 -4.98 13.04
C ASN A 263 2.93 -6.43 13.00
N ASN A 264 3.83 -6.72 12.08
CA ASN A 264 4.41 -8.05 11.91
C ASN A 264 5.18 -8.53 13.14
N ARG A 265 5.73 -7.61 13.96
CA ARG A 265 6.44 -8.00 15.19
C ARG A 265 5.50 -8.54 16.25
N MET A 266 4.27 -8.03 16.30
CA MET A 266 3.27 -8.62 17.19
C MET A 266 2.94 -10.06 16.76
N GLY A 267 2.74 -10.31 15.46
CA GLY A 267 2.49 -11.66 14.95
C GLY A 267 3.59 -12.65 15.32
N LEU A 268 4.86 -12.24 15.22
CA LEU A 268 5.99 -13.07 15.64
C LEU A 268 6.05 -13.28 17.17
N GLY A 269 5.68 -12.27 17.96
CA GLY A 269 5.67 -12.36 19.43
C GLY A 269 4.54 -13.22 20.00
N PHE A 270 3.51 -13.51 19.21
CA PHE A 270 2.36 -14.33 19.60
C PHE A 270 2.43 -15.77 19.11
N SER A 271 3.38 -16.08 18.25
CA SER A 271 3.60 -17.47 17.84
C SER A 271 4.15 -18.26 19.00
N THR A 272 3.42 -19.26 19.43
CA THR A 272 3.87 -20.24 20.46
C THR A 272 5.08 -21.05 19.98
N GLN A 273 5.40 -20.99 18.69
CA GLN A 273 6.53 -21.65 18.06
C GLN A 273 7.75 -20.73 17.90
N SER A 274 7.66 -19.48 18.32
CA SER A 274 8.77 -18.54 18.22
C SER A 274 9.79 -18.77 19.33
N GLU A 275 11.00 -19.12 18.96
CA GLU A 275 12.15 -19.23 19.87
C GLU A 275 12.58 -17.87 20.47
N ASN A 276 12.01 -16.76 19.96
CA ASN A 276 12.42 -15.39 20.29
C ASN A 276 11.75 -14.79 21.54
N GLY A 277 11.12 -15.60 22.36
CA GLY A 277 10.55 -15.13 23.63
C GLY A 277 9.28 -14.28 23.46
N HIS A 278 8.35 -14.47 24.36
CA HIS A 278 7.08 -13.76 24.36
C HIS A 278 7.24 -12.34 24.92
N LEU A 279 6.77 -11.33 24.19
CA LEU A 279 6.65 -9.95 24.65
C LEU A 279 5.48 -9.81 25.65
N THR A 280 5.55 -10.53 26.77
CA THR A 280 4.47 -10.62 27.75
C THR A 280 4.05 -9.30 28.40
N LYS A 281 4.91 -8.29 28.36
CA LYS A 281 4.60 -6.96 28.92
C LYS A 281 3.73 -6.08 28.05
N LEU A 282 3.68 -6.32 26.72
CA LEU A 282 2.87 -5.55 25.78
C LEU A 282 1.49 -6.17 25.55
N PHE A 283 1.25 -7.35 26.11
CA PHE A 283 0.14 -8.16 25.73
C PHE A 283 -0.50 -8.85 26.92
N ASP A 284 -1.65 -8.38 27.31
CA ASP A 284 -2.50 -9.13 28.23
C ASP A 284 -3.32 -10.16 27.44
N TYR A 285 -2.76 -11.35 27.28
CA TYR A 285 -3.42 -12.47 26.58
C TYR A 285 -4.81 -12.77 27.15
N ARG A 286 -5.09 -12.41 28.40
CA ARG A 286 -6.41 -12.56 29.02
C ARG A 286 -7.45 -11.63 28.43
N LYS A 287 -7.05 -10.47 27.89
CA LYS A 287 -7.93 -9.54 27.18
C LYS A 287 -8.19 -9.93 25.74
N LEU A 288 -7.31 -10.74 25.15
CA LEU A 288 -7.45 -11.27 23.81
C LEU A 288 -8.08 -12.64 23.80
N ARG A 289 -8.37 -13.13 24.93
CA ARG A 289 -8.86 -14.47 25.11
C ARG A 289 -10.24 -14.62 24.52
N PRO A 290 -10.35 -15.31 23.40
CA PRO A 290 -11.61 -15.57 22.78
C PRO A 290 -12.17 -16.95 23.15
N TRP A 291 -11.32 -17.77 23.73
CA TRP A 291 -11.60 -19.18 23.97
C TRP A 291 -11.02 -19.59 25.31
N ASP A 292 -11.88 -20.17 26.14
CA ASP A 292 -11.55 -20.57 27.48
C ASP A 292 -11.09 -22.04 27.59
N GLY A 293 -10.58 -22.56 26.48
CA GLY A 293 -10.10 -23.91 26.19
C GLY A 293 -9.84 -24.82 27.31
#